data_3fe438bcedeeb0b7dfecfd37fc8798d9
#
_entry.id   3fe438bcedeeb0b7dfecfd37fc8798d9
#
_cell.length_a   1.000
_cell.length_b   1.000
_cell.length_c   1.000
_cell.angle_alpha   90.00
_cell.angle_beta   90.00
_cell.angle_gamma   90.00
#
_symmetry.space_group_name_H-M   'P 1'
#
loop_
_entity.id
_entity.type
_entity.pdbx_description
1 polymer ?
#
loop_
_entity_poly.entity_id
_entity_poly.type
_entity_poly.pdbx_seq_one_letter_code
_entity_poly.pdbx_strand_id
1 'polypeptide(L)'
;VAAGGAVGAAGVKGTRAVVAGAGLGGALIATQLARAGFDVEVIERRQDPRKTGRAEGRSINLALSARGLHALEQVGLRDAILAIAVPMRGRRMHAVDGSLTFQPY
;
A
#
# COMPACT_ATOMS: atom_id res chain seq x y z
N VAL A 1 -24.72 -3.56 -5.10
CA VAL A 1 -23.79 -2.84 -4.22
C VAL A 1 -24.32 -2.98 -2.80
N ALA A 2 -23.84 -4.00 -2.07
CA ALA A 2 -24.15 -4.15 -0.66
C ALA A 2 -23.34 -3.13 0.13
N ALA A 3 -24.01 -2.22 0.83
CA ALA A 3 -23.40 -1.37 1.84
C ALA A 3 -22.89 -2.28 2.97
N GLY A 4 -21.59 -2.44 3.10
CA GLY A 4 -20.97 -3.15 4.20
C GLY A 4 -21.28 -2.41 5.49
N GLY A 5 -22.14 -2.98 6.31
CA GLY A 5 -22.36 -2.51 7.66
C GLY A 5 -21.03 -2.54 8.41
N ALA A 6 -20.68 -1.44 9.06
CA ALA A 6 -19.52 -1.38 9.94
C ALA A 6 -19.73 -2.42 11.05
N VAL A 7 -18.96 -3.50 11.03
CA VAL A 7 -18.89 -4.43 12.14
C VAL A 7 -18.30 -3.63 13.31
N GLY A 8 -19.09 -3.34 14.34
CA GLY A 8 -18.66 -2.55 15.47
C GLY A 8 -17.42 -3.17 16.10
N ALA A 9 -16.43 -2.36 16.44
CA ALA A 9 -15.12 -2.77 16.99
C ALA A 9 -15.23 -3.70 18.23
N ALA A 10 -16.36 -3.68 18.93
CA ALA A 10 -16.63 -4.53 20.08
C ALA A 10 -16.85 -6.02 19.73
N GLY A 11 -17.31 -6.34 18.52
CA GLY A 11 -17.60 -7.72 18.09
C GLY A 11 -16.42 -8.50 17.55
N VAL A 12 -15.29 -7.85 17.25
CA VAL A 12 -14.12 -8.46 16.58
C VAL A 12 -12.89 -8.58 17.49
N LYS A 13 -12.91 -7.99 18.67
CA LYS A 13 -11.78 -7.98 19.60
C LYS A 13 -11.33 -9.40 19.94
N GLY A 14 -10.09 -9.73 19.67
CA GLY A 14 -9.52 -11.05 19.89
C GLY A 14 -9.85 -12.09 18.82
N THR A 15 -10.63 -11.72 17.80
CA THR A 15 -10.84 -12.59 16.64
C THR A 15 -9.55 -12.68 15.83
N ARG A 16 -9.08 -13.92 15.56
CA ARG A 16 -7.88 -14.16 14.78
C ARG A 16 -8.13 -13.93 13.30
N ALA A 17 -7.24 -13.21 12.65
CA ALA A 17 -7.21 -13.01 11.21
C ALA A 17 -5.84 -13.39 10.66
N VAL A 18 -5.81 -14.13 9.56
CA VAL A 18 -4.57 -14.51 8.87
C VAL A 18 -4.52 -13.83 7.52
N VAL A 19 -3.43 -13.09 7.25
CA VAL A 19 -3.17 -12.43 5.98
C VAL A 19 -2.05 -13.17 5.26
N ALA A 20 -2.35 -13.74 4.10
CA ALA A 20 -1.37 -14.42 3.27
C ALA A 20 -0.71 -13.44 2.30
N GLY A 21 0.57 -13.17 2.52
CA GLY A 21 1.40 -12.24 1.75
C GLY A 21 1.56 -10.87 2.40
N ALA A 22 2.81 -10.43 2.56
CA ALA A 22 3.18 -9.11 3.09
C ALA A 22 3.54 -8.11 1.98
N GLY A 23 2.90 -8.22 0.81
CA GLY A 23 2.98 -7.20 -0.23
C GLY A 23 2.23 -5.92 0.18
N LEU A 24 2.17 -4.92 -0.69
CA LEU A 24 1.54 -3.62 -0.38
C LEU A 24 0.09 -3.77 0.11
N GLY A 25 -0.72 -4.58 -0.58
CA GLY A 25 -2.11 -4.83 -0.19
C GLY A 25 -2.22 -5.61 1.11
N GLY A 26 -1.42 -6.67 1.28
CA GLY A 26 -1.42 -7.49 2.50
C GLY A 26 -0.97 -6.71 3.72
N ALA A 27 0.08 -5.90 3.62
CA ALA A 27 0.53 -5.05 4.71
C ALA A 27 -0.52 -4.01 5.11
N LEU A 28 -1.20 -3.41 4.12
CA LEU A 28 -2.25 -2.43 4.38
C LEU A 28 -3.48 -3.06 5.06
N ILE A 29 -3.98 -4.18 4.54
CA ILE A 29 -5.15 -4.86 5.14
C ILE A 29 -4.83 -5.39 6.54
N ALA A 30 -3.63 -5.94 6.76
CA ALA A 30 -3.19 -6.37 8.08
C ALA A 30 -3.21 -5.21 9.08
N THR A 31 -2.73 -4.03 8.67
CA THR A 31 -2.75 -2.82 9.50
C THR A 31 -4.18 -2.39 9.81
N GLN A 32 -5.08 -2.40 8.84
CA GLN A 32 -6.50 -2.06 9.04
C GLN A 32 -7.19 -3.04 9.99
N LEU A 33 -6.98 -4.34 9.81
CA LEU A 33 -7.54 -5.38 10.67
C LEU A 33 -7.03 -5.25 12.12
N ALA A 34 -5.72 -5.04 12.31
CA ALA A 34 -5.15 -4.85 13.64
C ALA A 34 -5.75 -3.60 14.34
N ARG A 35 -5.94 -2.51 13.60
CA ARG A 35 -6.60 -1.29 14.12
C ARG A 35 -8.08 -1.51 14.44
N ALA A 36 -8.74 -2.42 13.73
CA ALA A 36 -10.11 -2.81 14.02
C ALA A 36 -10.24 -3.76 15.23
N GLY A 37 -9.12 -4.20 15.81
CA GLY A 37 -9.09 -5.02 17.02
C GLY A 37 -8.92 -6.52 16.78
N PHE A 38 -8.62 -6.94 15.56
CA PHE A 38 -8.28 -8.33 15.27
C PHE A 38 -6.89 -8.70 15.79
N ASP A 39 -6.70 -9.96 16.16
CA ASP A 39 -5.39 -10.58 16.35
C ASP A 39 -4.88 -11.04 15.00
N VAL A 40 -3.92 -10.29 14.44
CA VAL A 40 -3.52 -10.45 13.03
C VAL A 40 -2.19 -11.19 12.92
N GLU A 41 -2.22 -12.29 12.19
CA GLU A 41 -1.03 -13.01 11.75
C GLU A 41 -0.78 -12.78 10.26
N VAL A 42 0.45 -12.40 9.89
CA VAL A 42 0.85 -12.23 8.47
C VAL A 42 1.84 -13.33 8.10
N ILE A 43 1.52 -14.07 7.03
CA ILE A 43 2.38 -15.13 6.50
C ILE A 43 2.98 -14.64 5.18
N GLU A 44 4.31 -14.52 5.12
CA GLU A 44 5.05 -14.13 3.92
C GLU A 44 6.07 -15.23 3.55
N ARG A 45 6.10 -15.57 2.27
CA ARG A 45 7.01 -16.61 1.74
C ARG A 45 8.46 -16.13 1.67
N ARG A 46 8.66 -14.85 1.37
CA ARG A 46 9.98 -14.25 1.23
C ARG A 46 10.56 -13.89 2.59
N GLN A 47 11.87 -13.84 2.66
CA GLN A 47 12.55 -13.39 3.87
C GLN A 47 12.29 -11.90 4.11
N ASP A 48 12.31 -11.49 5.37
CA ASP A 48 12.15 -10.10 5.75
C ASP A 48 13.34 -9.27 5.23
N PRO A 49 13.15 -8.31 4.30
CA PRO A 49 14.22 -7.52 3.72
C PRO A 49 14.95 -6.65 4.76
N ARG A 50 14.31 -6.35 5.88
CA ARG A 50 14.93 -5.62 6.99
C ARG A 50 16.03 -6.46 7.69
N LYS A 51 15.90 -7.79 7.65
CA LYS A 51 16.88 -8.72 8.23
C LYS A 51 18.00 -9.07 7.26
N THR A 52 17.69 -9.16 5.96
CA THR A 52 18.63 -9.58 4.92
C THR A 52 19.39 -8.41 4.29
N GLY A 53 18.93 -7.17 4.48
CA GLY A 53 19.48 -5.99 3.81
C GLY A 53 19.30 -5.97 2.29
N ARG A 54 18.62 -6.95 1.73
CA ARG A 54 18.33 -7.09 0.30
C ARG A 54 16.86 -7.36 0.08
N ALA A 55 16.24 -6.59 -0.83
CA ALA A 55 14.95 -6.95 -1.37
C ALA A 55 15.14 -8.09 -2.39
N GLU A 56 14.54 -9.24 -2.13
CA GLU A 56 14.49 -10.32 -3.11
C GLU A 56 13.51 -9.98 -4.23
N GLY A 57 13.92 -10.20 -5.46
CA GLY A 57 13.09 -10.01 -6.64
C GLY A 57 13.52 -8.84 -7.51
N ARG A 58 12.67 -8.50 -8.49
CA ARG A 58 12.91 -7.38 -9.41
C ARG A 58 12.55 -6.06 -8.73
N SER A 59 13.39 -5.05 -8.92
CA SER A 59 12.99 -3.66 -8.63
C SER A 59 11.77 -3.29 -9.47
N ILE A 60 10.71 -2.86 -8.82
CA ILE A 60 9.48 -2.40 -9.48
C ILE A 60 9.27 -0.95 -9.09
N ASN A 61 9.14 -0.08 -10.08
CA ASN A 61 8.73 1.29 -9.83
C ASN A 61 7.25 1.30 -9.46
N LEU A 62 6.96 1.88 -8.30
CA LEU A 62 5.59 1.98 -7.79
C LEU A 62 5.09 3.40 -7.98
N ALA A 63 3.94 3.53 -8.65
CA ALA A 63 3.22 4.78 -8.75
C ALA A 63 2.12 4.81 -7.69
N LEU A 64 2.20 5.79 -6.79
CA LEU A 64 1.18 5.98 -5.77
C LEU A 64 0.06 6.86 -6.31
N SER A 65 -1.12 6.29 -6.47
CA SER A 65 -2.32 6.98 -6.95
C SER A 65 -3.09 7.64 -5.80
N ALA A 66 -4.06 8.51 -6.15
CA ALA A 66 -4.98 9.10 -5.17
C ALA A 66 -5.71 8.05 -4.32
N ARG A 67 -6.07 6.90 -4.91
CA ARG A 67 -6.69 5.78 -4.17
C ARG A 67 -5.73 5.18 -3.14
N GLY A 68 -4.47 5.01 -3.50
CA GLY A 68 -3.44 4.52 -2.59
C GLY A 68 -3.20 5.50 -1.44
N LEU A 69 -3.14 6.80 -1.74
CA LEU A 69 -3.03 7.85 -0.72
C LEU A 69 -4.21 7.86 0.24
N HIS A 70 -5.43 7.72 -0.27
CA HIS A 70 -6.62 7.62 0.58
C HIS A 70 -6.57 6.41 1.52
N ALA A 71 -6.16 5.25 1.01
CA ALA A 71 -6.02 4.05 1.83
C ALA A 71 -4.94 4.20 2.93
N LEU A 72 -3.83 4.86 2.61
CA LEU A 72 -2.77 5.17 3.58
C LEU A 72 -3.23 6.19 4.63
N GLU A 73 -4.05 7.16 4.24
CA GLU A 73 -4.64 8.14 5.15
C GLU A 73 -5.51 7.47 6.22
N GLN A 74 -6.32 6.49 5.84
CA GLN A 74 -7.16 5.72 6.78
C GLN A 74 -6.34 5.00 7.86
N VAL A 75 -5.09 4.67 7.58
CA VAL A 75 -4.17 4.06 8.55
C VAL A 75 -3.12 5.05 9.09
N GLY A 76 -3.26 6.35 8.83
CA GLY A 76 -2.38 7.40 9.35
C GLY A 76 -0.96 7.36 8.80
N LEU A 77 -0.73 6.76 7.64
CA LEU A 77 0.59 6.64 7.01
C LEU A 77 0.81 7.59 5.83
N ARG A 78 -0.21 8.39 5.47
CA ARG A 78 -0.15 9.28 4.30
C ARG A 78 1.06 10.20 4.32
N ASP A 79 1.24 10.95 5.39
CA ASP A 79 2.29 11.98 5.47
C ASP A 79 3.70 11.36 5.53
N ALA A 80 3.85 10.23 6.23
CA ALA A 80 5.10 9.49 6.29
C ALA A 80 5.53 8.98 4.90
N ILE A 81 4.58 8.49 4.10
CA ILE A 81 4.85 8.04 2.73
C ILE A 81 5.12 9.23 1.80
N LEU A 82 4.38 10.32 1.91
CA LEU A 82 4.61 11.51 1.10
C LEU A 82 5.98 12.15 1.36
N ALA A 83 6.50 12.04 2.58
CA ALA A 83 7.82 12.55 2.94
C ALA A 83 8.98 11.86 2.19
N ILE A 84 8.79 10.62 1.77
CA ILE A 84 9.79 9.83 1.03
C ILE A 84 9.44 9.63 -0.46
N ALA A 85 8.23 10.01 -0.86
CA ALA A 85 7.76 9.85 -2.23
C ALA A 85 8.33 10.95 -3.14
N VAL A 86 8.64 10.57 -4.38
CA VAL A 86 9.01 11.53 -5.43
C VAL A 86 7.74 11.96 -6.17
N PRO A 87 7.37 13.24 -6.16
CA PRO A 87 6.15 13.69 -6.84
C PRO A 87 6.28 13.58 -8.34
N MET A 88 5.36 12.83 -8.95
CA MET A 88 5.20 12.78 -10.40
C MET A 88 4.26 13.89 -10.85
N ARG A 89 4.80 14.93 -11.45
CA ARG A 89 4.04 16.12 -11.88
C ARG A 89 3.42 16.01 -13.25
N GLY A 90 3.78 14.97 -13.99
CA GLY A 90 3.33 14.72 -15.33
C GLY A 90 4.15 13.63 -16.02
N ARG A 91 3.88 13.43 -17.28
CA ARG A 91 4.62 12.50 -18.13
C ARG A 91 5.26 13.21 -19.32
N ARG A 92 6.43 12.76 -19.72
CA ARG A 92 7.10 13.21 -20.93
C ARG A 92 6.86 12.17 -22.02
N MET A 93 6.27 12.60 -23.09
CA MET A 93 6.03 11.76 -24.26
C MET A 93 7.13 12.03 -25.30
N HIS A 94 7.67 10.95 -25.86
CA HIS A 94 8.65 10.98 -26.94
C HIS A 94 7.94 10.56 -28.20
N ALA A 95 7.88 11.43 -29.19
CA ALA A 95 7.37 11.08 -30.51
C ALA A 95 8.45 10.40 -31.36
N VAL A 96 8.01 9.75 -32.42
CA VAL A 96 8.92 9.02 -33.35
C VAL A 96 9.92 9.94 -34.05
N ASP A 97 9.54 11.21 -34.28
CA ASP A 97 10.40 12.25 -34.84
C ASP A 97 11.40 12.85 -33.83
N GLY A 98 11.42 12.35 -32.60
CA GLY A 98 12.29 12.84 -31.53
C GLY A 98 11.76 14.05 -30.77
N SER A 99 10.59 14.58 -31.13
CA SER A 99 9.97 15.69 -30.40
C SER A 99 9.51 15.25 -29.00
N LEU A 100 9.56 16.18 -28.05
CA LEU A 100 9.21 15.94 -26.65
C LEU A 100 8.00 16.79 -26.26
N THR A 101 6.99 16.14 -25.72
CA THR A 101 5.82 16.82 -25.16
C THR A 101 5.67 16.47 -23.69
N PHE A 102 5.45 17.49 -22.84
CA PHE A 102 5.13 17.30 -21.43
C PHE A 102 3.63 17.40 -21.21
N GLN A 103 3.05 16.38 -20.61
CA GLN A 103 1.64 16.37 -20.20
C GLN A 103 1.58 16.36 -18.68
N PRO A 104 1.11 17.42 -18.01
CA PRO A 104 0.89 17.45 -16.57
C PRO A 104 -0.26 16.52 -16.19
N TYR A 105 -0.22 16.01 -14.96
CA TYR A 105 -1.32 15.25 -14.34
C TYR A 105 -2.32 16.17 -13.68
#